data_2ea3d6be268d604880cb8b2df3834d0f
#
_entry.id   2ea3d6be268d604880cb8b2df3834d0f
#
_cell.length_a   1.000
_cell.length_b   1.000
_cell.length_c   1.000
_cell.angle_alpha   90.00
_cell.angle_beta   90.00
_cell.angle_gamma   90.00
#
_symmetry.space_group_name_H-M   'P 1'
#
loop_
_entity.id
_entity.type
_entity.pdbx_description
1 polymer ?
#
loop_
_entity_poly.entity_id
_entity_poly.type
_entity_poly.pdbx_seq_one_letter_code
_entity_poly.pdbx_strand_id
1 'polypeptide(L)'
;LIAWLEYLKLKEVDPTLLAEMEKDVKRLEMIAERFSKIGSTPEPVLVNICESVRSALDYMETRISSKVKITVEAPEEPVMVLMNQALFAWVVENLCKNAVDAMEGQGNITFHIEEKGKKVRIDVTDTGKGILKSKFKTVFNPGYTTKKRGWGLGLSLVKRIIESYHGGKIYVKSSEIGKGTTFRIELRRLTR
;
A
#
# COMPACT_ATOMS: atom_id res chain seq x y z
N LEU A 1 -23.60 6.59 12.14
CA LEU A 1 -23.84 6.54 10.69
C LEU A 1 -24.68 5.33 10.31
N ILE A 2 -24.37 4.12 10.76
CA ILE A 2 -25.14 2.87 10.47
C ILE A 2 -26.59 3.03 10.90
N ALA A 3 -26.85 3.47 12.13
CA ALA A 3 -28.21 3.66 12.64
C ALA A 3 -29.03 4.67 11.82
N TRP A 4 -28.39 5.71 11.30
CA TRP A 4 -29.04 6.66 10.40
C TRP A 4 -29.34 6.05 9.02
N LEU A 5 -28.49 5.17 8.52
CA LEU A 5 -28.72 4.43 7.29
C LEU A 5 -29.92 3.48 7.43
N GLU A 6 -30.01 2.73 8.54
CA GLU A 6 -31.15 1.88 8.83
C GLU A 6 -32.44 2.70 8.97
N TYR A 7 -32.37 3.88 9.60
CA TYR A 7 -33.52 4.79 9.68
C TYR A 7 -33.97 5.29 8.30
N LEU A 8 -33.02 5.63 7.41
CA LEU A 8 -33.32 6.08 6.04
C LEU A 8 -33.92 4.97 5.18
N LYS A 9 -33.58 3.69 5.42
CA LYS A 9 -34.24 2.53 4.77
C LYS A 9 -35.71 2.41 5.09
N LEU A 10 -36.13 2.91 6.25
CA LEU A 10 -37.55 2.93 6.68
C LEU A 10 -38.33 4.14 6.11
N LYS A 11 -37.67 5.05 5.43
CA LYS A 11 -38.25 6.20 4.76
C LYS A 11 -38.26 5.99 3.24
N GLU A 12 -39.17 6.61 2.54
CA GLU A 12 -39.21 6.59 1.08
C GLU A 12 -38.08 7.43 0.48
N VAL A 13 -36.86 6.95 0.60
CA VAL A 13 -35.66 7.53 -0.01
C VAL A 13 -35.38 6.79 -1.30
N ASP A 14 -34.92 7.51 -2.33
CA ASP A 14 -34.51 6.93 -3.61
C ASP A 14 -33.56 5.75 -3.37
N PRO A 15 -33.90 4.52 -3.83
CA PRO A 15 -33.08 3.33 -3.62
C PRO A 15 -31.64 3.46 -4.16
N THR A 16 -31.45 4.25 -5.22
CA THR A 16 -30.14 4.50 -5.83
C THR A 16 -29.27 5.34 -4.90
N LEU A 17 -29.84 6.37 -4.32
CA LEU A 17 -29.16 7.24 -3.36
C LEU A 17 -28.82 6.47 -2.07
N LEU A 18 -29.75 5.65 -1.59
CA LEU A 18 -29.54 4.82 -0.42
C LEU A 18 -28.39 3.81 -0.63
N ALA A 19 -28.33 3.15 -1.79
CA ALA A 19 -27.26 2.22 -2.14
C ALA A 19 -25.88 2.90 -2.21
N GLU A 20 -25.78 4.13 -2.73
CA GLU A 20 -24.52 4.89 -2.73
C GLU A 20 -24.13 5.30 -1.30
N MET A 21 -25.07 5.71 -0.46
CA MET A 21 -24.81 6.02 0.96
C MET A 21 -24.35 4.79 1.74
N GLU A 22 -24.96 3.61 1.54
CA GLU A 22 -24.52 2.35 2.15
C GLU A 22 -23.08 2.00 1.78
N LYS A 23 -22.75 2.20 0.52
CA LYS A 23 -21.40 1.95 0.00
C LYS A 23 -20.36 2.88 0.63
N ASP A 24 -20.73 4.15 0.83
CA ASP A 24 -19.86 5.13 1.47
C ASP A 24 -19.70 4.85 2.98
N VAL A 25 -20.77 4.45 3.68
CA VAL A 25 -20.71 4.09 5.09
C VAL A 25 -19.85 2.83 5.30
N LYS A 26 -20.09 1.75 4.54
CA LYS A 26 -19.23 0.54 4.59
C LYS A 26 -17.76 0.87 4.34
N ARG A 27 -17.52 1.85 3.51
CA ARG A 27 -16.18 2.31 3.17
C ARG A 27 -15.53 3.10 4.30
N LEU A 28 -16.30 3.97 4.97
CA LEU A 28 -15.86 4.68 6.17
C LEU A 28 -15.58 3.70 7.32
N GLU A 29 -16.39 2.65 7.47
CA GLU A 29 -16.15 1.58 8.44
C GLU A 29 -14.84 0.85 8.17
N MET A 30 -14.58 0.44 6.93
CA MET A 30 -13.30 -0.18 6.55
C MET A 30 -12.10 0.74 6.84
N ILE A 31 -12.25 2.04 6.59
CA ILE A 31 -11.21 3.02 6.92
C ILE A 31 -11.04 3.12 8.43
N ALA A 32 -12.14 3.26 9.18
CA ALA A 32 -12.11 3.38 10.63
C ALA A 32 -11.55 2.12 11.30
N GLU A 33 -11.93 0.93 10.85
CA GLU A 33 -11.40 -0.34 11.33
C GLU A 33 -9.88 -0.47 11.05
N ARG A 34 -9.46 -0.07 9.85
CA ARG A 34 -8.04 -0.01 9.48
C ARG A 34 -7.28 1.00 10.34
N PHE A 35 -7.87 2.18 10.62
CA PHE A 35 -7.28 3.18 11.52
C PHE A 35 -7.32 2.75 12.98
N SER A 36 -8.34 2.02 13.43
CA SER A 36 -8.43 1.46 14.78
C SER A 36 -7.32 0.42 15.04
N LYS A 37 -7.01 -0.42 14.04
CA LYS A 37 -5.86 -1.34 14.09
C LYS A 37 -4.50 -0.58 14.12
N ILE A 38 -4.47 0.64 13.62
CA ILE A 38 -3.32 1.56 13.74
C ILE A 38 -3.29 2.23 15.13
N GLY A 39 -4.46 2.46 15.74
CA GLY A 39 -4.59 3.11 17.06
C GLY A 39 -4.22 2.22 18.25
N SER A 40 -4.36 0.90 18.15
CA SER A 40 -3.75 -0.08 19.04
C SER A 40 -2.37 -0.42 18.43
N THR A 41 -1.33 0.37 18.71
CA THR A 41 0.02 0.13 18.18
C THR A 41 0.52 -1.24 18.63
N PRO A 42 0.41 -2.28 17.80
CA PRO A 42 1.09 -3.54 18.10
C PRO A 42 2.58 -3.25 18.12
N GLU A 43 3.25 -3.67 19.18
CA GLU A 43 4.69 -3.46 19.33
C GLU A 43 5.44 -3.98 18.09
N PRO A 44 6.42 -3.23 17.59
CA PRO A 44 7.26 -3.71 16.50
C PRO A 44 8.07 -4.92 16.99
N VAL A 45 8.09 -5.99 16.21
CA VAL A 45 8.85 -7.20 16.48
C VAL A 45 9.98 -7.37 15.46
N LEU A 46 11.02 -8.10 15.86
CA LEU A 46 12.14 -8.41 14.98
C LEU A 46 11.70 -9.45 13.95
N VAL A 47 11.76 -9.12 12.68
CA VAL A 47 11.32 -9.99 11.59
C VAL A 47 12.29 -9.98 10.41
N ASN A 48 12.30 -11.07 9.64
CA ASN A 48 12.95 -11.13 8.34
C ASN A 48 12.07 -10.41 7.29
N ILE A 49 12.57 -9.31 6.75
CA ILE A 49 11.82 -8.50 5.77
C ILE A 49 11.54 -9.27 4.48
N CYS A 50 12.46 -10.14 4.05
CA CYS A 50 12.31 -10.92 2.83
C CYS A 50 11.12 -11.89 2.94
N GLU A 51 10.98 -12.56 4.08
CA GLU A 51 9.84 -13.44 4.37
C GLU A 51 8.53 -12.63 4.50
N SER A 52 8.59 -11.48 5.16
CA SER A 52 7.42 -10.63 5.33
C SER A 52 6.88 -10.12 3.99
N VAL A 53 7.76 -9.77 3.05
CA VAL A 53 7.37 -9.39 1.68
C VAL A 53 6.73 -10.59 0.96
N ARG A 54 7.37 -11.78 0.99
CA ARG A 54 6.83 -12.98 0.33
C ARG A 54 5.45 -13.35 0.89
N SER A 55 5.31 -13.43 2.21
CA SER A 55 4.03 -13.75 2.86
C SER A 55 2.91 -12.75 2.51
N ALA A 56 3.23 -11.46 2.41
CA ALA A 56 2.26 -10.45 1.98
C ALA A 56 1.87 -10.62 0.50
N LEU A 57 2.79 -11.04 -0.35
CA LEU A 57 2.55 -11.27 -1.78
C LEU A 57 1.75 -12.56 -2.01
N ASP A 58 2.02 -13.63 -1.29
CA ASP A 58 1.25 -14.90 -1.34
C ASP A 58 -0.24 -14.63 -1.08
N TYR A 59 -0.54 -13.76 -0.09
CA TYR A 59 -1.92 -13.34 0.16
C TYR A 59 -2.54 -12.56 -1.00
N MET A 60 -1.73 -11.86 -1.79
CA MET A 60 -2.19 -11.05 -2.92
C MET A 60 -2.36 -11.87 -4.21
N GLU A 61 -1.67 -13.01 -4.35
CA GLU A 61 -1.60 -13.80 -5.58
C GLU A 61 -2.99 -14.18 -6.10
N THR A 62 -3.90 -14.59 -5.22
CA THR A 62 -5.29 -14.92 -5.56
C THR A 62 -6.20 -13.72 -5.86
N ARG A 63 -5.71 -12.49 -5.63
CA ARG A 63 -6.47 -11.24 -5.75
C ARG A 63 -5.98 -10.32 -6.85
N ILE A 64 -4.87 -10.67 -7.49
CA ILE A 64 -4.27 -9.95 -8.60
C ILE A 64 -4.57 -10.70 -9.90
N SER A 65 -4.74 -9.95 -10.98
CA SER A 65 -4.91 -10.53 -12.32
C SER A 65 -3.76 -11.46 -12.67
N SER A 66 -4.06 -12.64 -13.23
CA SER A 66 -3.06 -13.60 -13.74
C SER A 66 -2.17 -13.02 -14.85
N LYS A 67 -2.53 -11.87 -15.43
CA LYS A 67 -1.73 -11.13 -16.41
C LYS A 67 -0.64 -10.24 -15.76
N VAL A 68 -0.58 -10.17 -14.42
CA VAL A 68 0.44 -9.44 -13.69
C VAL A 68 1.43 -10.44 -13.13
N LYS A 69 2.69 -10.34 -13.56
CA LYS A 69 3.79 -11.14 -13.01
C LYS A 69 4.44 -10.40 -11.85
N ILE A 70 4.60 -11.07 -10.71
CA ILE A 70 5.31 -10.54 -9.54
C ILE A 70 6.62 -11.29 -9.38
N THR A 71 7.72 -10.56 -9.15
CA THR A 71 9.05 -11.11 -8.92
C THR A 71 9.65 -10.51 -7.64
N VAL A 72 10.31 -11.33 -6.83
CA VAL A 72 11.03 -10.89 -5.62
C VAL A 72 12.50 -11.24 -5.77
N GLU A 73 13.33 -10.20 -5.82
CA GLU A 73 14.78 -10.27 -5.83
C GLU A 73 15.28 -9.86 -4.44
N ALA A 74 15.78 -10.80 -3.68
CA ALA A 74 16.18 -10.60 -2.28
C ALA A 74 17.46 -11.35 -1.97
N PRO A 75 18.24 -10.90 -0.96
CA PRO A 75 19.37 -11.66 -0.44
C PRO A 75 18.94 -13.05 0.04
N GLU A 76 19.85 -14.02 -0.03
CA GLU A 76 19.64 -15.36 0.53
C GLU A 76 19.66 -15.32 2.07
N GLU A 77 20.52 -14.49 2.64
CA GLU A 77 20.64 -14.30 4.08
C GLU A 77 19.43 -13.50 4.65
N PRO A 78 18.99 -13.86 5.87
CA PRO A 78 17.90 -13.16 6.53
C PRO A 78 18.24 -11.69 6.80
N VAL A 79 17.39 -10.79 6.35
CA VAL A 79 17.53 -9.34 6.56
C VAL A 79 16.60 -8.88 7.68
N MET A 80 17.17 -8.61 8.86
CA MET A 80 16.38 -8.35 10.07
C MET A 80 16.04 -6.88 10.25
N VAL A 81 14.75 -6.61 10.49
CA VAL A 81 14.22 -5.26 10.77
C VAL A 81 13.23 -5.32 11.93
N LEU A 82 13.11 -4.21 12.65
CA LEU A 82 12.08 -4.06 13.69
C LEU A 82 10.84 -3.44 13.06
N MET A 83 9.73 -4.16 12.98
CA MET A 83 8.51 -3.64 12.38
C MET A 83 7.24 -4.35 12.84
N ASN A 84 6.12 -3.71 12.61
CA ASN A 84 4.81 -4.32 12.71
C ASN A 84 4.47 -5.02 11.39
N GLN A 85 4.43 -6.36 11.42
CA GLN A 85 4.23 -7.18 10.24
C GLN A 85 2.87 -6.94 9.56
N ALA A 86 1.80 -6.74 10.34
CA ALA A 86 0.46 -6.51 9.81
C ALA A 86 0.37 -5.15 9.08
N LEU A 87 0.95 -4.10 9.65
CA LEU A 87 1.01 -2.79 9.00
C LEU A 87 1.88 -2.83 7.75
N PHE A 88 2.99 -3.58 7.78
CA PHE A 88 3.84 -3.71 6.63
C PHE A 88 3.20 -4.52 5.50
N ALA A 89 2.48 -5.59 5.81
CA ALA A 89 1.70 -6.34 4.82
C ALA A 89 0.72 -5.41 4.08
N TRP A 90 0.12 -4.48 4.80
CA TRP A 90 -0.76 -3.48 4.21
C TRP A 90 -0.02 -2.47 3.31
N VAL A 91 1.23 -2.11 3.63
CA VAL A 91 2.09 -1.32 2.72
C VAL A 91 2.29 -2.05 1.41
N VAL A 92 2.66 -3.34 1.45
CA VAL A 92 2.83 -4.19 0.27
C VAL A 92 1.55 -4.25 -0.55
N GLU A 93 0.40 -4.52 0.10
CA GLU A 93 -0.91 -4.56 -0.55
C GLU A 93 -1.24 -3.26 -1.31
N ASN A 94 -1.04 -2.10 -0.67
CA ASN A 94 -1.32 -0.81 -1.31
C ASN A 94 -0.40 -0.52 -2.49
N LEU A 95 0.89 -0.85 -2.39
CA LEU A 95 1.83 -0.65 -3.49
C LEU A 95 1.50 -1.58 -4.65
N CYS A 96 1.19 -2.85 -4.40
CA CYS A 96 0.73 -3.80 -5.44
C CYS A 96 -0.56 -3.31 -6.13
N LYS A 97 -1.58 -2.90 -5.38
CA LYS A 97 -2.81 -2.36 -5.95
C LYS A 97 -2.56 -1.12 -6.81
N ASN A 98 -1.67 -0.23 -6.37
CA ASN A 98 -1.32 0.94 -7.16
C ASN A 98 -0.59 0.59 -8.44
N ALA A 99 0.32 -0.40 -8.41
CA ALA A 99 1.03 -0.92 -9.56
C ALA A 99 0.06 -1.57 -10.56
N VAL A 100 -0.82 -2.47 -10.09
CA VAL A 100 -1.84 -3.13 -10.94
C VAL A 100 -2.72 -2.10 -11.64
N ASP A 101 -3.18 -1.07 -10.91
CA ASP A 101 -3.99 0.00 -11.49
C ASP A 101 -3.20 0.85 -12.50
N ALA A 102 -1.92 1.11 -12.24
CA ALA A 102 -1.06 1.86 -13.16
C ALA A 102 -0.74 1.09 -14.45
N MET A 103 -0.79 -0.25 -14.38
CA MET A 103 -0.58 -1.18 -15.49
C MET A 103 -1.88 -1.65 -16.16
N GLU A 104 -3.05 -1.15 -15.71
CA GLU A 104 -4.37 -1.56 -16.22
C GLU A 104 -4.60 -3.08 -16.13
N GLY A 105 -4.03 -3.71 -15.09
CA GLY A 105 -4.18 -5.14 -14.80
C GLY A 105 -3.27 -6.08 -15.59
N GLN A 106 -2.26 -5.58 -16.32
CA GLN A 106 -1.31 -6.39 -17.07
C GLN A 106 0.10 -5.79 -17.04
N GLY A 107 1.11 -6.57 -16.65
CA GLY A 107 2.51 -6.11 -16.60
C GLY A 107 3.33 -6.83 -15.55
N ASN A 108 4.41 -6.18 -15.09
CA ASN A 108 5.33 -6.76 -14.12
C ASN A 108 5.47 -5.87 -12.89
N ILE A 109 5.54 -6.51 -11.72
CA ILE A 109 5.91 -5.86 -10.45
C ILE A 109 7.16 -6.56 -9.95
N THR A 110 8.21 -5.81 -9.67
CA THR A 110 9.45 -6.35 -9.10
C THR A 110 9.70 -5.74 -7.72
N PHE A 111 9.87 -6.59 -6.72
CA PHE A 111 10.36 -6.22 -5.39
C PHE A 111 11.84 -6.54 -5.34
N HIS A 112 12.68 -5.52 -5.27
CA HIS A 112 14.12 -5.68 -5.10
C HIS A 112 14.52 -5.25 -3.69
N ILE A 113 15.09 -6.17 -2.91
CA ILE A 113 15.48 -5.96 -1.51
C ILE A 113 17.00 -6.00 -1.44
N GLU A 114 17.60 -4.93 -0.92
CA GLU A 114 19.06 -4.83 -0.73
C GLU A 114 19.42 -4.31 0.66
N GLU A 115 20.55 -4.76 1.19
CA GLU A 115 21.17 -4.16 2.36
C GLU A 115 22.15 -3.07 1.93
N LYS A 116 22.02 -1.88 2.52
CA LYS A 116 22.94 -0.76 2.26
C LYS A 116 23.40 -0.12 3.57
N GLY A 117 24.54 -0.59 4.10
CA GLY A 117 25.05 -0.15 5.39
C GLY A 117 24.07 -0.46 6.53
N LYS A 118 23.61 0.57 7.24
CA LYS A 118 22.65 0.44 8.35
C LYS A 118 21.19 0.47 7.90
N LYS A 119 20.93 0.35 6.61
CA LYS A 119 19.57 0.40 6.05
C LYS A 119 19.27 -0.85 5.23
N VAL A 120 18.00 -1.18 5.19
CA VAL A 120 17.40 -2.06 4.20
C VAL A 120 16.63 -1.19 3.21
N ARG A 121 16.82 -1.42 1.93
CA ARG A 121 16.09 -0.78 0.85
C ARG A 121 15.21 -1.78 0.16
N ILE A 122 13.97 -1.38 -0.09
CA ILE A 122 13.00 -2.16 -0.83
C ILE A 122 12.52 -1.29 -1.98
N ASP A 123 12.87 -1.65 -3.19
CA ASP A 123 12.40 -1.03 -4.41
C ASP A 123 11.21 -1.83 -4.93
N VAL A 124 10.09 -1.15 -5.11
CA VAL A 124 8.89 -1.72 -5.73
C VAL A 124 8.72 -1.05 -7.08
N THR A 125 9.00 -1.80 -8.14
CA THR A 125 8.98 -1.32 -9.52
C THR A 125 7.81 -1.91 -10.27
N ASP A 126 7.00 -1.07 -10.90
CA ASP A 126 5.94 -1.44 -11.84
C ASP A 126 6.30 -1.03 -13.28
N THR A 127 5.67 -1.66 -14.25
CA THR A 127 5.78 -1.32 -15.68
C THR A 127 4.59 -0.51 -16.19
N GLY A 128 3.96 0.28 -15.31
CA GLY A 128 2.75 1.03 -15.60
C GLY A 128 2.98 2.35 -16.30
N LYS A 129 1.94 3.20 -16.27
CA LYS A 129 1.91 4.49 -16.98
C LYS A 129 2.91 5.54 -16.50
N GLY A 130 3.54 5.33 -15.35
CA GLY A 130 4.49 6.27 -14.77
C GLY A 130 3.85 7.50 -14.10
N ILE A 131 4.70 8.31 -13.47
CA ILE A 131 4.34 9.51 -12.70
C ILE A 131 5.23 10.66 -13.17
N LEU A 132 4.64 11.83 -13.43
CA LEU A 132 5.40 13.05 -13.75
C LEU A 132 6.30 13.45 -12.57
N LYS A 133 7.54 13.84 -12.84
CA LYS A 133 8.53 14.23 -11.82
C LYS A 133 8.03 15.32 -10.87
N SER A 134 7.23 16.27 -11.37
CA SER A 134 6.57 17.31 -10.57
C SER A 134 5.58 16.76 -9.53
N LYS A 135 5.11 15.51 -9.69
CA LYS A 135 4.13 14.86 -8.80
C LYS A 135 4.75 13.90 -7.78
N PHE A 136 6.06 13.65 -7.81
CA PHE A 136 6.73 12.69 -6.92
C PHE A 136 6.47 12.92 -5.42
N LYS A 137 6.38 14.17 -4.99
CA LYS A 137 6.01 14.49 -3.60
C LYS A 137 4.50 14.48 -3.39
N THR A 138 3.74 14.99 -4.36
CA THR A 138 2.29 15.18 -4.29
C THR A 138 1.53 13.86 -4.22
N VAL A 139 2.05 12.77 -4.82
CA VAL A 139 1.36 11.45 -4.81
C VAL A 139 1.16 10.89 -3.40
N PHE A 140 1.90 11.37 -2.41
CA PHE A 140 1.75 10.98 -1.00
C PHE A 140 0.82 11.89 -0.20
N ASN A 141 0.27 12.95 -0.79
CA ASN A 141 -0.69 13.82 -0.11
C ASN A 141 -2.04 13.11 0.05
N PRO A 142 -2.69 13.21 1.22
CA PRO A 142 -4.03 12.68 1.40
C PRO A 142 -5.01 13.25 0.37
N GLY A 143 -5.84 12.40 -0.22
CA GLY A 143 -6.81 12.79 -1.23
C GLY A 143 -6.26 12.92 -2.67
N TYR A 144 -4.96 12.83 -2.87
CA TYR A 144 -4.40 12.86 -4.23
C TYR A 144 -4.70 11.57 -4.98
N THR A 145 -5.42 11.67 -6.09
CA THR A 145 -5.74 10.54 -6.96
C THR A 145 -5.90 10.97 -8.41
N THR A 146 -5.45 10.14 -9.32
CA THR A 146 -5.71 10.25 -10.76
C THR A 146 -6.76 9.24 -11.23
N LYS A 147 -7.33 8.46 -10.31
CA LYS A 147 -8.30 7.40 -10.59
C LYS A 147 -9.72 7.95 -10.51
N LYS A 148 -10.60 7.55 -11.43
CA LYS A 148 -12.04 7.87 -11.38
C LYS A 148 -12.73 7.31 -10.12
N ARG A 149 -12.22 6.17 -9.61
CA ARG A 149 -12.66 5.52 -8.37
C ARG A 149 -11.44 5.32 -7.47
N GLY A 150 -11.35 6.09 -6.41
CA GLY A 150 -10.25 6.01 -5.44
C GLY A 150 -10.21 7.29 -4.60
N TRP A 151 -9.82 7.16 -3.32
CA TRP A 151 -9.87 8.27 -2.35
C TRP A 151 -8.55 9.00 -2.23
N GLY A 152 -7.52 8.52 -2.94
CA GLY A 152 -6.19 9.10 -2.80
C GLY A 152 -5.56 8.89 -1.41
N LEU A 153 -6.03 7.90 -0.64
CA LEU A 153 -5.54 7.65 0.72
C LEU A 153 -4.46 6.56 0.80
N GLY A 154 -4.32 5.72 -0.23
CA GLY A 154 -3.42 4.57 -0.19
C GLY A 154 -1.96 4.95 0.04
N LEU A 155 -1.38 5.81 -0.78
CA LEU A 155 0.02 6.22 -0.65
C LEU A 155 0.28 7.12 0.57
N SER A 156 -0.65 7.98 0.96
CA SER A 156 -0.52 8.79 2.18
C SER A 156 -0.47 7.92 3.42
N LEU A 157 -1.23 6.84 3.43
CA LEU A 157 -1.24 5.87 4.50
C LEU A 157 0.03 5.01 4.51
N VAL A 158 0.48 4.54 3.34
CA VAL A 158 1.78 3.87 3.19
C VAL A 158 2.89 4.74 3.76
N LYS A 159 2.90 6.03 3.42
CA LYS A 159 3.88 6.98 3.95
C LYS A 159 3.81 7.09 5.48
N ARG A 160 2.61 7.22 6.04
CA ARG A 160 2.40 7.29 7.50
C ARG A 160 2.89 6.01 8.18
N ILE A 161 2.58 4.83 7.64
CA ILE A 161 3.03 3.55 8.19
C ILE A 161 4.55 3.47 8.19
N ILE A 162 5.20 3.75 7.08
CA ILE A 162 6.65 3.66 6.97
C ILE A 162 7.35 4.73 7.83
N GLU A 163 6.91 5.98 7.76
CA GLU A 163 7.63 7.09 8.41
C GLU A 163 7.28 7.20 9.91
N SER A 164 5.99 7.15 10.27
CA SER A 164 5.56 7.39 11.66
C SER A 164 5.63 6.14 12.55
N TYR A 165 5.36 4.94 12.00
CA TYR A 165 5.34 3.70 12.80
C TYR A 165 6.62 2.87 12.69
N HIS A 166 7.35 2.95 11.57
CA HIS A 166 8.58 2.18 11.37
C HIS A 166 9.85 3.05 11.35
N GLY A 167 9.74 4.38 11.50
CA GLY A 167 10.88 5.29 11.49
C GLY A 167 11.69 5.26 10.19
N GLY A 168 11.06 4.78 9.12
CA GLY A 168 11.66 4.63 7.81
C GLY A 168 11.41 5.83 6.90
N LYS A 169 11.61 5.61 5.60
CA LYS A 169 11.35 6.59 4.54
C LYS A 169 10.71 5.93 3.35
N ILE A 170 9.76 6.60 2.68
CA ILE A 170 9.25 6.18 1.37
C ILE A 170 9.22 7.36 0.41
N TYR A 171 9.60 7.10 -0.85
CA TYR A 171 9.58 8.10 -1.92
C TYR A 171 9.57 7.45 -3.30
N VAL A 172 9.24 8.23 -4.33
CA VAL A 172 9.43 7.83 -5.72
C VAL A 172 10.92 7.93 -6.06
N LYS A 173 11.59 6.79 -6.26
CA LYS A 173 13.01 6.73 -6.65
C LYS A 173 13.20 7.19 -8.07
N SER A 174 12.39 6.66 -8.98
CA SER A 174 12.38 6.99 -10.40
C SER A 174 11.02 6.70 -11.00
N SER A 175 10.66 7.43 -12.02
CA SER A 175 9.50 7.14 -12.86
C SER A 175 9.65 7.80 -14.21
N GLU A 176 9.19 7.12 -15.25
CA GLU A 176 9.14 7.62 -16.62
C GLU A 176 7.77 7.32 -17.22
N ILE A 177 7.18 8.29 -17.87
CA ILE A 177 5.85 8.13 -18.47
C ILE A 177 5.87 7.03 -19.52
N GLY A 178 4.96 6.07 -19.40
CA GLY A 178 4.83 4.91 -20.28
C GLY A 178 5.83 3.78 -20.01
N LYS A 179 6.74 3.92 -19.01
CA LYS A 179 7.71 2.86 -18.67
C LYS A 179 7.55 2.30 -17.27
N GLY A 180 6.89 3.06 -16.37
CA GLY A 180 6.62 2.62 -15.02
C GLY A 180 7.18 3.50 -13.92
N THR A 181 7.06 3.00 -12.68
CA THR A 181 7.46 3.72 -11.46
C THR A 181 8.21 2.78 -10.52
N THR A 182 9.25 3.32 -9.87
CA THR A 182 9.92 2.66 -8.74
C THR A 182 9.68 3.46 -7.48
N PHE A 183 8.97 2.88 -6.53
CA PHE A 183 8.89 3.38 -5.15
C PHE A 183 10.03 2.75 -4.34
N ARG A 184 10.72 3.56 -3.53
CA ARG A 184 11.74 3.08 -2.60
C ARG A 184 11.29 3.27 -1.16
N ILE A 185 11.37 2.18 -0.39
CA ILE A 185 11.25 2.17 1.07
C ILE A 185 12.65 1.99 1.65
N GLU A 186 12.99 2.78 2.67
CA GLU A 186 14.19 2.61 3.47
C GLU A 186 13.79 2.36 4.92
N LEU A 187 14.23 1.25 5.50
CA LEU A 187 14.06 0.88 6.91
C LEU A 187 15.41 0.77 7.60
N ARG A 188 15.43 0.91 8.92
CA ARG A 188 16.65 0.67 9.70
C ARG A 188 16.90 -0.83 9.80
N ARG A 189 18.09 -1.27 9.39
CA ARG A 189 18.57 -2.62 9.61
C ARG A 189 18.97 -2.78 11.09
N LEU A 190 18.61 -3.91 11.68
CA LEU A 190 19.20 -4.34 12.93
C LEU A 190 20.30 -5.35 12.61
N THR A 191 21.53 -4.98 12.92
CA THR A 191 22.65 -5.92 12.96
C THR A 191 22.57 -6.68 14.29
N ARG A 192 22.73 -8.00 14.22
CA ARG A 192 23.02 -8.82 15.40
C ARG A 192 24.31 -8.35 16.07
#